data_59b1938af650bb50754d3072534366e3
#
_entry.id   59b1938af650bb50754d3072534366e3
#
_cell.length_a   1.000
_cell.length_b   1.000
_cell.length_c   1.000
_cell.angle_alpha   90.00
_cell.angle_beta   90.00
_cell.angle_gamma   90.00
#
_symmetry.space_group_name_H-M   'P 1'
#
loop_
_entity.id
_entity.type
_entity.pdbx_description
1 polymer ?
#
loop_
_entity_poly.entity_id
_entity_poly.type
_entity_poly.pdbx_seq_one_letter_code
_entity_poly.pdbx_strand_id
1 'polypeptide(L)'
;MAIKLFPVTPEFAAEVGDVDLTQPLSPDDRAAIKAAFWKYGVLIFPAQSLTPEQHIEFAQLFGPLEPNINSYQDDVKQERIDARISDVSNLDHSNEILKADARKRLSGLANRLWHTDSIFRHVPARASLLYARSVAPIGGHT
;
A
#
# COMPACT_ATOMS: atom_id res chain seq x y z
N MET A 1 0.75 8.75 22.71
CA MET A 1 0.61 10.17 22.27
C MET A 1 -0.57 10.19 21.34
N ALA A 2 -1.43 11.21 21.39
CA ALA A 2 -2.53 11.28 20.41
C ALA A 2 -1.96 11.68 19.05
N ILE A 3 -2.32 10.95 18.01
CA ILE A 3 -1.95 11.27 16.63
C ILE A 3 -2.47 12.68 16.28
N LYS A 4 -1.74 13.38 15.42
CA LYS A 4 -2.19 14.66 14.86
C LYS A 4 -2.62 14.46 13.41
N LEU A 5 -3.72 15.09 13.02
CA LEU A 5 -4.26 15.04 11.68
C LEU A 5 -4.12 16.41 11.02
N PHE A 6 -3.56 16.41 9.83
CA PHE A 6 -3.40 17.60 8.99
C PHE A 6 -4.19 17.39 7.70
N PRO A 7 -5.46 17.84 7.63
CA PRO A 7 -6.27 17.67 6.44
C PRO A 7 -5.63 18.35 5.21
N VAL A 8 -5.55 17.62 4.10
CA VAL A 8 -5.12 18.19 2.80
C VAL A 8 -6.24 19.07 2.25
N THR A 9 -7.49 18.58 2.37
CA THR A 9 -8.70 19.40 2.19
C THR A 9 -9.65 19.15 3.36
N PRO A 10 -10.67 19.99 3.57
CA PRO A 10 -11.58 19.83 4.72
C PRO A 10 -12.26 18.46 4.81
N GLU A 11 -12.51 17.81 3.67
CA GLU A 11 -13.32 16.58 3.58
C GLU A 11 -12.59 15.39 2.98
N PHE A 12 -11.41 15.59 2.38
CA PHE A 12 -10.71 14.52 1.67
C PHE A 12 -9.21 14.60 1.88
N ALA A 13 -8.62 13.44 2.17
CA ALA A 13 -7.22 13.21 2.46
C ALA A 13 -6.70 13.96 3.71
N ALA A 14 -5.94 13.26 4.51
CA ALA A 14 -5.24 13.86 5.65
C ALA A 14 -3.86 13.22 5.84
N GLU A 15 -2.89 14.03 6.22
CA GLU A 15 -1.60 13.56 6.70
C GLU A 15 -1.71 13.23 8.20
N VAL A 16 -1.11 12.12 8.60
CA VAL A 16 -1.08 11.66 9.98
C VAL A 16 0.33 11.91 10.52
N GLY A 17 0.43 12.89 11.40
CA GLY A 17 1.67 13.24 12.08
C GLY A 17 1.78 12.63 13.47
N ASP A 18 2.98 12.73 14.04
CA ASP A 18 3.32 12.28 15.39
C ASP A 18 3.04 10.78 15.63
N VAL A 19 3.20 9.94 14.57
CA VAL A 19 3.07 8.50 14.64
C VAL A 19 4.30 7.83 14.05
N ASP A 20 4.79 6.83 14.74
CA ASP A 20 5.83 5.91 14.27
C ASP A 20 5.23 4.51 14.13
N LEU A 21 4.98 4.10 12.90
CA LEU A 21 4.39 2.78 12.60
C LEU A 21 5.37 1.62 12.79
N THR A 22 6.63 1.89 13.10
CA THR A 22 7.60 0.85 13.50
C THR A 22 7.37 0.38 14.94
N GLN A 23 6.60 1.15 15.73
CA GLN A 23 6.27 0.85 17.12
C GLN A 23 4.82 0.34 17.25
N PRO A 24 4.54 -0.47 18.27
CA PRO A 24 3.17 -0.87 18.54
C PRO A 24 2.26 0.33 18.80
N LEU A 25 1.17 0.42 18.04
CA LEU A 25 0.17 1.47 18.21
C LEU A 25 -0.68 1.22 19.47
N SER A 26 -0.95 2.26 20.23
CA SER A 26 -1.89 2.20 21.34
C SER A 26 -3.32 1.92 20.84
N PRO A 27 -4.22 1.36 21.66
CA PRO A 27 -5.63 1.20 21.29
C PRO A 27 -6.30 2.49 20.83
N ASP A 28 -5.97 3.61 21.46
CA ASP A 28 -6.54 4.93 21.13
C ASP A 28 -6.03 5.41 19.77
N ASP A 29 -4.73 5.26 19.47
CA ASP A 29 -4.16 5.63 18.17
C ASP A 29 -4.75 4.77 17.05
N ARG A 30 -4.91 3.45 17.29
CA ARG A 30 -5.59 2.55 16.34
C ARG A 30 -7.03 2.99 16.05
N ALA A 31 -7.77 3.36 17.05
CA ALA A 31 -9.14 3.86 16.91
C ALA A 31 -9.17 5.19 16.14
N ALA A 32 -8.26 6.12 16.49
CA ALA A 32 -8.16 7.41 15.84
C ALA A 32 -7.78 7.31 14.36
N ILE A 33 -6.83 6.43 14.01
CA ILE A 33 -6.44 6.16 12.61
C ILE A 33 -7.64 5.62 11.81
N LYS A 34 -8.38 4.65 12.37
CA LYS A 34 -9.58 4.11 11.70
C LYS A 34 -10.65 5.19 11.51
N ALA A 35 -10.91 6.00 12.52
CA ALA A 35 -11.89 7.08 12.43
C ALA A 35 -11.47 8.12 11.38
N ALA A 36 -10.20 8.48 11.34
CA ALA A 36 -9.64 9.38 10.34
C ALA A 36 -9.78 8.81 8.92
N PHE A 37 -9.49 7.51 8.73
CA PHE A 37 -9.65 6.85 7.44
C PHE A 37 -11.09 6.91 6.94
N TRP A 38 -12.07 6.63 7.80
CA TRP A 38 -13.48 6.72 7.42
C TRP A 38 -13.94 8.15 7.12
N LYS A 39 -13.31 9.13 7.74
CA LYS A 39 -13.64 10.54 7.51
C LYS A 39 -13.03 11.07 6.21
N TYR A 40 -11.75 10.78 5.97
CA TYR A 40 -10.99 11.43 4.90
C TYR A 40 -10.78 10.55 3.65
N GLY A 41 -11.04 9.24 3.75
CA GLY A 41 -10.88 8.29 2.64
C GLY A 41 -9.42 7.96 2.30
N VAL A 42 -8.50 8.92 2.40
CA VAL A 42 -7.07 8.75 2.18
C VAL A 42 -6.28 9.27 3.37
N LEU A 43 -5.34 8.45 3.87
CA LEU A 43 -4.39 8.87 4.90
C LEU A 43 -2.97 8.76 4.37
N ILE A 44 -2.16 9.76 4.66
CA ILE A 44 -0.75 9.85 4.29
C ILE A 44 0.07 9.76 5.56
N PHE A 45 1.02 8.82 5.60
CA PHE A 45 1.93 8.63 6.73
C PHE A 45 3.35 8.96 6.27
N PRO A 46 3.81 10.20 6.42
CA PRO A 46 5.13 10.60 5.94
C PRO A 46 6.26 9.98 6.75
N ALA A 47 7.42 9.86 6.13
CA ALA A 47 8.69 9.48 6.75
C ALA A 47 8.68 8.14 7.52
N GLN A 48 7.84 7.18 7.12
CA GLN A 48 7.84 5.84 7.71
C GLN A 48 8.94 4.98 7.10
N SER A 49 9.57 4.13 7.93
CA SER A 49 10.60 3.16 7.50
C SER A 49 10.23 1.77 7.98
N LEU A 50 9.30 1.13 7.26
CA LEU A 50 8.70 -0.14 7.66
C LEU A 50 9.45 -1.34 7.08
N THR A 51 9.58 -2.39 7.88
CA THR A 51 9.84 -3.72 7.36
C THR A 51 8.59 -4.28 6.66
N PRO A 52 8.72 -5.32 5.82
CA PRO A 52 7.56 -5.99 5.25
C PRO A 52 6.56 -6.46 6.32
N GLU A 53 7.04 -7.01 7.42
CA GLU A 53 6.22 -7.50 8.53
C GLU A 53 5.44 -6.37 9.20
N GLN A 54 6.08 -5.23 9.45
CA GLN A 54 5.42 -4.05 10.04
C GLN A 54 4.36 -3.46 9.09
N HIS A 55 4.64 -3.45 7.78
CA HIS A 55 3.64 -3.03 6.79
C HIS A 55 2.41 -3.96 6.79
N ILE A 56 2.65 -5.28 6.84
CA ILE A 56 1.59 -6.29 6.94
C ILE A 56 0.79 -6.14 8.24
N GLU A 57 1.46 -5.99 9.38
CA GLU A 57 0.82 -5.81 10.67
C GLU A 57 -0.06 -4.54 10.68
N PHE A 58 0.45 -3.45 10.14
CA PHE A 58 -0.33 -2.23 10.02
C PHE A 58 -1.54 -2.40 9.10
N ALA A 59 -1.40 -3.11 7.98
CA ALA A 59 -2.51 -3.39 7.07
C ALA A 59 -3.63 -4.19 7.77
N GLN A 60 -3.29 -5.12 8.64
CA GLN A 60 -4.27 -5.92 9.41
C GLN A 60 -5.11 -5.09 10.40
N LEU A 61 -4.72 -3.85 10.67
CA LEU A 61 -5.55 -2.92 11.43
C LEU A 61 -6.93 -2.71 10.77
N PHE A 62 -7.00 -2.77 9.44
CA PHE A 62 -8.23 -2.54 8.67
C PHE A 62 -9.02 -3.80 8.39
N GLY A 63 -8.45 -4.98 8.60
CA GLY A 63 -9.10 -6.27 8.40
C GLY A 63 -8.12 -7.38 7.99
N PRO A 64 -8.64 -8.57 7.66
CA PRO A 64 -7.80 -9.63 7.15
C PRO A 64 -7.18 -9.23 5.81
N LEU A 65 -5.96 -9.73 5.56
CA LEU A 65 -5.29 -9.49 4.28
C LEU A 65 -6.05 -10.20 3.16
N GLU A 66 -6.14 -9.53 2.03
CA GLU A 66 -6.58 -10.15 0.80
C GLU A 66 -5.46 -11.04 0.23
N PRO A 67 -5.75 -12.29 -0.21
CA PRO A 67 -4.75 -13.11 -0.85
C PRO A 67 -4.20 -12.42 -2.10
N ASN A 68 -2.88 -12.39 -2.26
CA ASN A 68 -2.26 -11.82 -3.44
C ASN A 68 -2.72 -12.60 -4.69
N ILE A 69 -3.14 -11.89 -5.72
CA ILE A 69 -3.63 -12.49 -6.96
C ILE A 69 -2.54 -13.34 -7.65
N ASN A 70 -1.27 -12.96 -7.47
CA ASN A 70 -0.14 -13.70 -8.01
C ASN A 70 0.06 -15.06 -7.31
N SER A 71 -0.45 -15.27 -6.10
CA SER A 71 -0.39 -16.57 -5.41
C SER A 71 -1.16 -17.69 -6.12
N TYR A 72 -2.01 -17.35 -7.08
CA TYR A 72 -2.75 -18.30 -7.92
C TYR A 72 -2.08 -18.58 -9.28
N GLN A 73 -0.92 -17.99 -9.56
CA GLN A 73 -0.18 -18.22 -10.80
C GLN A 73 1.02 -19.13 -10.51
N ASP A 74 0.95 -20.39 -10.97
CA ASP A 74 1.98 -21.40 -10.76
C ASP A 74 3.37 -21.04 -11.33
N ASP A 75 3.43 -20.06 -12.23
CA ASP A 75 4.65 -19.62 -12.91
C ASP A 75 5.49 -18.61 -12.11
N VAL A 76 4.98 -18.10 -10.98
CA VAL A 76 5.67 -17.06 -10.17
C VAL A 76 6.41 -17.71 -9.00
N LYS A 77 7.44 -18.49 -9.30
CA LYS A 77 8.23 -19.23 -8.30
C LYS A 77 9.27 -18.38 -7.53
N GLN A 78 9.48 -17.12 -7.90
CA GLN A 78 10.43 -16.24 -7.19
C GLN A 78 9.81 -14.87 -6.96
N GLU A 79 9.23 -14.71 -5.79
CA GLU A 79 8.81 -13.39 -5.34
C GLU A 79 10.02 -12.61 -4.82
N ARG A 80 10.19 -11.39 -5.30
CA ARG A 80 11.25 -10.47 -4.89
C ARG A 80 11.05 -9.93 -3.48
N ILE A 81 9.82 -9.97 -2.99
CA ILE A 81 9.38 -9.52 -1.67
C ILE A 81 8.44 -10.57 -1.06
N ASP A 82 8.00 -10.34 0.16
CA ASP A 82 7.04 -11.23 0.85
C ASP A 82 5.78 -11.45 0.00
N ALA A 83 5.36 -12.70 -0.16
CA ALA A 83 4.21 -13.13 -0.95
C ALA A 83 2.88 -12.48 -0.56
N ARG A 84 2.80 -11.96 0.67
CA ARG A 84 1.63 -11.25 1.18
C ARG A 84 1.54 -9.80 0.71
N ILE A 85 2.58 -9.30 0.04
CA ILE A 85 2.67 -7.92 -0.48
C ILE A 85 2.70 -7.97 -2.00
N SER A 86 1.90 -7.13 -2.64
CA SER A 86 1.97 -6.93 -4.08
C SER A 86 3.13 -6.01 -4.44
N ASP A 87 4.06 -6.50 -5.27
CA ASP A 87 5.18 -5.69 -5.76
C ASP A 87 4.77 -4.82 -6.94
N VAL A 88 4.60 -3.53 -6.68
CA VAL A 88 4.34 -2.51 -7.71
C VAL A 88 5.68 -1.92 -8.15
N SER A 89 6.34 -2.54 -9.11
CA SER A 89 7.63 -2.11 -9.61
C SER A 89 7.83 -2.44 -11.09
N ASN A 90 8.83 -1.82 -11.70
CA ASN A 90 9.33 -2.15 -13.04
C ASN A 90 10.59 -3.03 -12.97
N LEU A 91 10.78 -3.76 -11.87
CA LEU A 91 11.94 -4.61 -11.64
C LEU A 91 11.59 -6.10 -11.77
N ASP A 92 12.55 -6.88 -12.23
CA ASP A 92 12.50 -8.34 -12.22
C ASP A 92 12.96 -8.92 -10.86
N HIS A 93 13.03 -10.24 -10.78
CA HIS A 93 13.47 -10.97 -9.58
C HIS A 93 14.94 -10.69 -9.19
N SER A 94 15.77 -10.23 -10.14
CA SER A 94 17.18 -9.87 -9.93
C SER A 94 17.38 -8.39 -9.60
N ASN A 95 16.30 -7.63 -9.44
CA ASN A 95 16.28 -6.17 -9.28
C ASN A 95 16.76 -5.39 -10.51
N GLU A 96 16.74 -6.00 -11.69
CA GLU A 96 17.04 -5.35 -12.95
C GLU A 96 15.75 -4.77 -13.58
N ILE A 97 15.90 -3.71 -14.35
CA ILE A 97 14.77 -3.07 -15.03
C ILE A 97 14.18 -4.02 -16.06
N LEU A 98 12.88 -4.28 -15.96
CA LEU A 98 12.14 -5.12 -16.91
C LEU A 98 12.25 -4.60 -18.34
N LYS A 99 12.44 -5.51 -19.28
CA LYS A 99 12.38 -5.20 -20.71
C LYS A 99 11.02 -4.60 -21.10
N ALA A 100 11.01 -3.82 -22.18
CA ALA A 100 9.81 -3.09 -22.62
C ALA A 100 8.62 -4.01 -22.93
N ASP A 101 8.89 -5.23 -23.40
CA ASP A 101 7.93 -6.26 -23.79
C ASP A 101 7.60 -7.27 -22.67
N ALA A 102 8.19 -7.11 -21.49
CA ALA A 102 7.94 -8.00 -20.38
C ALA A 102 6.45 -7.97 -19.96
N ARG A 103 5.85 -9.16 -19.81
CA ARG A 103 4.43 -9.32 -19.44
C ARG A 103 4.04 -8.51 -18.18
N LYS A 104 4.87 -8.58 -17.12
CA LYS A 104 4.65 -7.81 -15.88
C LYS A 104 4.57 -6.30 -16.15
N ARG A 105 5.47 -5.79 -17.01
CA ARG A 105 5.48 -4.37 -17.40
C ARG A 105 4.23 -3.99 -18.21
N LEU A 106 3.85 -4.82 -19.17
CA LEU A 106 2.65 -4.58 -19.99
C LEU A 106 1.38 -4.62 -19.14
N SER A 107 1.27 -5.60 -18.23
CA SER A 107 0.13 -5.67 -17.28
C SER A 107 0.08 -4.44 -16.37
N GLY A 108 1.23 -3.92 -15.94
CA GLY A 108 1.30 -2.69 -15.13
C GLY A 108 0.84 -1.43 -15.85
N LEU A 109 0.72 -1.44 -17.19
CA LEU A 109 0.18 -0.29 -17.93
C LEU A 109 -1.30 -0.02 -17.61
N ALA A 110 -2.04 -1.06 -17.22
CA ALA A 110 -3.45 -0.92 -16.82
C ALA A 110 -3.61 -0.01 -15.60
N ASN A 111 -2.62 0.04 -14.71
CA ASN A 111 -2.64 0.91 -13.52
C ASN A 111 -2.54 2.41 -13.86
N ARG A 112 -2.30 2.77 -15.11
CA ARG A 112 -2.37 4.17 -15.58
C ARG A 112 -3.79 4.66 -15.81
N LEU A 113 -4.75 3.75 -15.85
CA LEU A 113 -6.16 4.08 -15.99
C LEU A 113 -6.78 4.21 -14.60
N TRP A 114 -7.74 5.11 -14.45
CA TRP A 114 -8.56 5.19 -13.23
C TRP A 114 -9.26 3.86 -13.00
N HIS A 115 -9.05 3.28 -11.83
CA HIS A 115 -9.60 1.98 -11.46
C HIS A 115 -9.88 1.92 -9.96
N THR A 116 -10.58 0.88 -9.56
CA THR A 116 -10.80 0.52 -8.17
C THR A 116 -10.19 -0.86 -7.94
N ASP A 117 -9.34 -0.98 -6.93
CA ASP A 117 -8.75 -2.26 -6.55
C ASP A 117 -9.82 -3.23 -6.02
N SER A 118 -9.57 -4.53 -6.21
CA SER A 118 -10.35 -5.63 -5.62
C SER A 118 -11.85 -5.68 -5.97
N ILE A 119 -12.37 -4.81 -6.82
CA ILE A 119 -13.80 -4.74 -7.15
C ILE A 119 -14.33 -6.01 -7.82
N PHE A 120 -13.48 -6.82 -8.39
CA PHE A 120 -13.81 -8.12 -8.99
C PHE A 120 -14.05 -9.22 -7.93
N ARG A 121 -13.78 -8.92 -6.66
CA ARG A 121 -14.00 -9.87 -5.57
C ARG A 121 -15.41 -9.75 -5.02
N HIS A 122 -15.96 -10.88 -4.56
CA HIS A 122 -17.26 -10.90 -3.89
C HIS A 122 -17.27 -10.03 -2.61
N VAL A 123 -16.17 -10.07 -1.87
CA VAL A 123 -15.91 -9.17 -0.73
C VAL A 123 -14.60 -8.44 -1.02
N PRO A 124 -14.65 -7.20 -1.48
CA PRO A 124 -13.44 -6.43 -1.77
C PRO A 124 -12.71 -6.00 -0.49
N ALA A 125 -11.42 -5.68 -0.63
CA ALA A 125 -10.63 -5.11 0.45
C ALA A 125 -11.23 -3.78 0.94
N ARG A 126 -11.15 -3.53 2.25
CA ARG A 126 -11.62 -2.27 2.87
C ARG A 126 -10.68 -1.11 2.60
N ALA A 127 -9.40 -1.40 2.44
CA ALA A 127 -8.36 -0.41 2.22
C ALA A 127 -7.23 -1.03 1.40
N SER A 128 -6.60 -0.22 0.56
CA SER A 128 -5.33 -0.52 -0.09
C SER A 128 -4.24 0.30 0.60
N LEU A 129 -3.15 -0.35 1.00
CA LEU A 129 -2.01 0.31 1.61
C LEU A 129 -0.82 0.26 0.67
N LEU A 130 -0.33 1.43 0.29
CA LEU A 130 0.83 1.57 -0.58
C LEU A 130 2.02 2.11 0.23
N TYR A 131 3.12 1.39 0.22
CA TYR A 131 4.37 1.81 0.84
C TYR A 131 5.43 2.08 -0.23
N ALA A 132 5.86 3.35 -0.36
CA ALA A 132 6.89 3.75 -1.31
C ALA A 132 8.28 3.43 -0.75
N ARG A 133 8.95 2.43 -1.31
CA ARG A 133 10.35 2.08 -0.97
C ARG A 133 11.37 2.90 -1.74
N SER A 134 11.01 3.31 -2.95
CA SER A 134 11.80 4.19 -3.80
C SER A 134 10.86 5.04 -4.63
N VAL A 135 11.14 6.31 -4.73
CA VAL A 135 10.36 7.26 -5.52
C VAL A 135 11.22 7.83 -6.65
N ALA A 136 10.60 8.08 -7.79
CA ALA A 136 11.30 8.73 -8.89
C ALA A 136 11.65 10.18 -8.50
N PRO A 137 12.87 10.67 -8.84
CA PRO A 137 13.25 12.05 -8.53
C PRO A 137 12.45 13.08 -9.33
N ILE A 138 11.92 12.67 -10.48
CA ILE A 138 11.09 13.50 -11.36
C ILE A 138 9.97 12.63 -11.93
N GLY A 139 8.73 13.11 -11.91
CA GLY A 139 7.56 12.38 -12.40
C GLY A 139 7.11 11.25 -11.46
N GLY A 140 6.34 10.30 -11.99
CA GLY A 140 5.83 9.16 -11.20
C GLY A 140 4.75 9.55 -10.21
N HIS A 141 3.94 10.56 -10.53
CA HIS A 141 2.79 10.95 -9.70
C HIS A 141 1.76 9.82 -9.62
N THR A 142 1.21 9.64 -8.43
CA THR A 142 0.17 8.66 -8.11
C THR A 142 -1.11 9.39 -7.73
#